data_f2cccd993b108073ecb535cdb505fc20
#
_entry.id   f2cccd993b108073ecb535cdb505fc20
#
_cell.length_a   1.000
_cell.length_b   1.000
_cell.length_c   1.000
_cell.angle_alpha   90.00
_cell.angle_beta   90.00
_cell.angle_gamma   90.00
#
_symmetry.space_group_name_H-M   'P 1'
#
loop_
_entity.id
_entity.type
_entity.pdbx_description
1 polymer ?
#
loop_
_entity_poly.entity_id
_entity_poly.type
_entity_poly.pdbx_seq_one_letter_code
_entity_poly.pdbx_strand_id
1 'polypeptide(L)'
;MSATALKASVIAPSDETAAAAEIVEKFLVASMVPDPETAARYIAEPLKLTFTGGRKFSHPRESTAFNAKRYKWVKKAMERSDVVPGLGETIVYNIGTLYGEWPDGTPFEGNRYVDRFVVRGGKIVQMDVWNDSAERILTSRGIEA
;
A
#
# COMPACT_ATOMS: atom_id res chain seq x y z
N MET A 1 -22.98 -14.62 22.31
CA MET A 1 -21.57 -14.34 21.96
C MET A 1 -21.38 -13.37 20.82
N SER A 2 -22.33 -13.25 19.95
CA SER A 2 -22.18 -12.37 18.78
C SER A 2 -21.86 -10.91 19.16
N ALA A 3 -22.54 -10.34 20.15
CA ALA A 3 -22.27 -8.99 20.60
C ALA A 3 -20.86 -8.81 21.16
N THR A 4 -20.34 -9.84 21.85
CA THR A 4 -18.98 -9.83 22.39
C THR A 4 -17.96 -9.91 21.25
N ALA A 5 -18.23 -10.74 20.24
CA ALA A 5 -17.36 -10.86 19.07
C ALA A 5 -17.30 -9.54 18.30
N LEU A 6 -18.44 -8.84 18.17
CA LEU A 6 -18.48 -7.52 17.52
C LEU A 6 -17.68 -6.48 18.30
N LYS A 7 -17.77 -6.50 19.63
CA LYS A 7 -16.95 -5.61 20.46
C LYS A 7 -15.47 -5.89 20.29
N ALA A 8 -15.10 -7.16 20.13
CA ALA A 8 -13.71 -7.53 19.91
C ALA A 8 -13.16 -6.98 18.60
N SER A 9 -14.02 -6.69 17.62
CA SER A 9 -13.58 -6.07 16.37
C SER A 9 -13.23 -4.60 16.53
N VAL A 10 -13.71 -3.95 17.59
CA VAL A 10 -13.33 -2.58 17.95
C VAL A 10 -12.18 -2.68 18.95
N ILE A 11 -11.00 -2.95 18.43
CA ILE A 11 -9.83 -3.22 19.25
C ILE A 11 -9.09 -1.93 19.53
N ALA A 12 -8.83 -1.68 20.81
CA ALA A 12 -7.97 -0.58 21.20
C ALA A 12 -6.55 -0.84 20.69
N PRO A 13 -5.84 0.20 20.21
CA PRO A 13 -4.47 0.04 19.76
C PRO A 13 -3.61 -0.58 20.85
N SER A 14 -2.84 -1.59 20.50
CA SER A 14 -1.79 -2.16 21.34
C SER A 14 -0.45 -1.61 20.85
N ASP A 15 0.61 -1.79 21.64
CA ASP A 15 1.96 -1.40 21.23
C ASP A 15 2.34 -2.07 19.91
N GLU A 16 1.98 -3.33 19.74
CA GLU A 16 2.29 -4.09 18.54
C GLU A 16 1.53 -3.57 17.31
N THR A 17 0.23 -3.29 17.45
CA THR A 17 -0.57 -2.77 16.34
C THR A 17 -0.17 -1.35 15.98
N ALA A 18 0.12 -0.52 16.97
CA ALA A 18 0.61 0.84 16.73
C ALA A 18 1.97 0.83 16.04
N ALA A 19 2.86 -0.07 16.46
CA ALA A 19 4.18 -0.22 15.85
C ALA A 19 4.07 -0.69 14.38
N ALA A 20 3.17 -1.62 14.10
CA ALA A 20 2.94 -2.11 12.74
C ALA A 20 2.42 -1.01 11.83
N ALA A 21 1.47 -0.22 12.29
CA ALA A 21 0.93 0.90 11.53
C ALA A 21 2.02 1.94 11.23
N GLU A 22 2.89 2.22 12.20
CA GLU A 22 4.00 3.16 12.05
C GLU A 22 5.01 2.66 11.01
N ILE A 23 5.35 1.37 11.05
CA ILE A 23 6.25 0.75 10.09
C ILE A 23 5.71 0.91 8.67
N VAL A 24 4.43 0.61 8.47
CA VAL A 24 3.77 0.74 7.16
C VAL A 24 3.78 2.18 6.69
N GLU A 25 3.48 3.13 7.56
CA GLU A 25 3.47 4.54 7.23
C GLU A 25 4.85 5.03 6.79
N LYS A 26 5.89 4.66 7.53
CA LYS A 26 7.28 5.00 7.19
C LYS A 26 7.70 4.38 5.86
N PHE A 27 7.30 3.13 5.62
CA PHE A 27 7.55 2.47 4.34
C PHE A 27 6.91 3.24 3.20
N LEU A 28 5.66 3.64 3.34
CA LEU A 28 4.93 4.36 2.30
C LEU A 28 5.51 5.76 2.06
N VAL A 29 5.90 6.46 3.11
CA VAL A 29 6.53 7.78 2.97
C VAL A 29 7.83 7.66 2.18
N ALA A 30 8.67 6.68 2.48
CA ALA A 30 9.90 6.43 1.72
C ALA A 30 9.60 6.06 0.27
N SER A 31 8.55 5.26 0.05
CA SER A 31 8.14 4.84 -1.30
C SER A 31 7.66 6.00 -2.16
N MET A 32 7.10 7.05 -1.55
CA MET A 32 6.60 8.23 -2.27
C MET A 32 7.69 9.20 -2.70
N VAL A 33 8.86 9.15 -2.11
CA VAL A 33 9.99 10.05 -2.45
C VAL A 33 10.35 9.95 -3.95
N PRO A 34 10.52 8.82 -4.66
CA PRO A 34 10.72 7.45 -4.18
C PRO A 34 12.15 7.19 -3.71
N ASP A 35 12.24 6.51 -2.60
CA ASP A 35 13.52 6.08 -2.04
C ASP A 35 13.42 4.59 -1.67
N PRO A 36 13.58 3.69 -2.64
CA PRO A 36 13.39 2.26 -2.41
C PRO A 36 14.39 1.66 -1.42
N GLU A 37 15.58 2.22 -1.30
CA GLU A 37 16.58 1.72 -0.36
C GLU A 37 16.20 2.04 1.09
N THR A 38 15.64 3.22 1.35
CA THR A 38 15.09 3.53 2.67
C THR A 38 13.83 2.70 2.94
N ALA A 39 12.94 2.54 1.95
CA ALA A 39 11.77 1.69 2.08
C ALA A 39 12.16 0.25 2.44
N ALA A 40 13.25 -0.26 1.88
CA ALA A 40 13.73 -1.61 2.13
C ALA A 40 14.15 -1.86 3.59
N ARG A 41 14.34 -0.82 4.38
CA ARG A 41 14.64 -0.98 5.81
C ARG A 41 13.48 -1.57 6.60
N TYR A 42 12.28 -1.47 6.06
CA TYR A 42 11.05 -1.87 6.74
C TYR A 42 10.51 -3.21 6.28
N ILE A 43 11.19 -3.88 5.34
CA ILE A 43 10.74 -5.16 4.78
C ILE A 43 11.65 -6.31 5.20
N ALA A 44 11.07 -7.51 5.26
CA ALA A 44 11.83 -8.74 5.27
C ALA A 44 12.21 -9.09 3.83
N GLU A 45 13.38 -9.66 3.61
CA GLU A 45 13.79 -10.07 2.28
C GLU A 45 13.79 -11.58 2.16
N PRO A 46 13.21 -12.13 1.07
CA PRO A 46 12.50 -11.40 0.01
C PRO A 46 11.11 -10.93 0.48
N LEU A 47 10.66 -9.79 -0.03
CA LEU A 47 9.30 -9.32 0.20
C LEU A 47 8.37 -10.04 -0.77
N LYS A 48 7.23 -10.51 -0.28
CA LYS A 48 6.18 -11.04 -1.14
C LYS A 48 5.27 -9.88 -1.55
N LEU A 49 5.56 -9.26 -2.67
CA LEU A 49 4.85 -8.09 -3.18
C LEU A 49 4.02 -8.49 -4.39
N THR A 50 2.69 -8.34 -4.27
CA THR A 50 1.78 -8.50 -5.40
C THR A 50 1.24 -7.13 -5.77
N PHE A 51 1.61 -6.67 -6.95
CA PHE A 51 1.24 -5.35 -7.45
C PHE A 51 0.00 -5.44 -8.32
N THR A 52 -0.44 -4.28 -8.84
CA THR A 52 -1.64 -4.22 -9.70
C THR A 52 -1.55 -5.21 -10.85
N GLY A 53 -2.68 -5.83 -11.19
CA GLY A 53 -2.73 -6.84 -12.25
C GLY A 53 -2.11 -8.17 -11.86
N GLY A 54 -1.79 -8.38 -10.58
CA GLY A 54 -1.19 -9.63 -10.11
C GLY A 54 0.32 -9.73 -10.36
N ARG A 55 0.99 -8.64 -10.68
CA ARG A 55 2.44 -8.63 -10.90
C ARG A 55 3.19 -8.95 -9.62
N LYS A 56 4.16 -9.84 -9.70
CA LYS A 56 4.95 -10.28 -8.54
C LYS A 56 6.30 -9.60 -8.52
N PHE A 57 6.61 -8.98 -7.38
CA PHE A 57 7.91 -8.39 -7.12
C PHE A 57 8.43 -8.88 -5.78
N SER A 58 9.71 -8.72 -5.54
CA SER A 58 10.35 -9.14 -4.28
C SER A 58 11.07 -8.01 -3.56
N HIS A 59 11.15 -6.83 -4.17
CA HIS A 59 11.83 -5.69 -3.59
C HIS A 59 11.21 -4.36 -4.06
N PRO A 60 11.23 -3.30 -3.21
CA PRO A 60 10.73 -1.97 -3.59
C PRO A 60 11.38 -1.37 -4.84
N ARG A 61 12.62 -1.74 -5.16
CA ARG A 61 13.28 -1.30 -6.40
C ARG A 61 12.46 -1.67 -7.63
N GLU A 62 11.87 -2.87 -7.62
CA GLU A 62 11.11 -3.37 -8.76
C GLU A 62 9.78 -2.63 -8.93
N SER A 63 9.05 -2.41 -7.83
CA SER A 63 7.80 -1.65 -7.88
C SER A 63 8.04 -0.19 -8.21
N THR A 64 9.13 0.39 -7.74
CA THR A 64 9.53 1.75 -8.09
C THR A 64 9.81 1.87 -9.58
N ALA A 65 10.54 0.91 -10.15
CA ALA A 65 10.83 0.89 -11.60
C ALA A 65 9.55 0.73 -12.42
N PHE A 66 8.60 -0.08 -11.96
CA PHE A 66 7.30 -0.22 -12.60
C PHE A 66 6.53 1.11 -12.59
N ASN A 67 6.47 1.75 -11.44
CA ASN A 67 5.77 3.03 -11.29
C ASN A 67 6.40 4.12 -12.16
N ALA A 68 7.71 4.14 -12.32
CA ALA A 68 8.40 5.10 -13.18
C ALA A 68 8.01 5.01 -14.65
N LYS A 69 7.48 3.86 -15.07
CA LYS A 69 6.95 3.69 -16.43
C LYS A 69 5.50 4.11 -16.56
N ARG A 70 4.73 3.96 -15.48
CA ARG A 70 3.29 4.25 -15.46
C ARG A 70 2.99 5.72 -15.17
N TYR A 71 3.80 6.34 -14.34
CA TYR A 71 3.61 7.72 -13.89
C TYR A 71 4.87 8.55 -14.12
N LYS A 72 4.70 9.82 -14.41
CA LYS A 72 5.80 10.77 -14.31
C LYS A 72 6.24 10.91 -12.86
N TRP A 73 5.26 11.04 -11.98
CA TRP A 73 5.41 10.89 -10.53
C TRP A 73 4.05 10.55 -9.93
N VAL A 74 4.06 9.93 -8.77
CA VAL A 74 2.84 9.53 -8.05
C VAL A 74 3.06 9.62 -6.56
N LYS A 75 2.07 10.13 -5.84
CA LYS A 75 2.04 10.20 -4.39
C LYS A 75 0.68 9.74 -3.87
N LYS A 76 0.63 9.47 -2.57
CA LYS A 76 -0.57 9.01 -1.89
C LYS A 76 -1.10 10.09 -0.97
N ALA A 77 -2.39 10.36 -1.07
CA ALA A 77 -3.14 11.05 -0.03
C ALA A 77 -3.70 9.95 0.88
N MET A 78 -2.98 9.66 1.95
CA MET A 78 -3.35 8.61 2.90
C MET A 78 -4.53 9.08 3.74
N GLU A 79 -5.64 8.35 3.70
CA GLU A 79 -6.84 8.72 4.43
C GLU A 79 -6.93 8.02 5.77
N ARG A 80 -6.62 6.70 5.80
CA ARG A 80 -6.68 5.93 7.03
C ARG A 80 -5.89 4.63 6.90
N SER A 81 -5.56 4.06 8.05
CA SER A 81 -5.06 2.69 8.17
C SER A 81 -5.98 1.91 9.08
N ASP A 82 -6.42 0.75 8.61
CA ASP A 82 -7.19 -0.19 9.40
C ASP A 82 -6.24 -1.31 9.82
N VAL A 83 -6.18 -1.60 11.11
CA VAL A 83 -5.20 -2.51 11.68
C VAL A 83 -5.91 -3.71 12.29
N VAL A 84 -5.50 -4.90 11.88
CA VAL A 84 -6.10 -6.15 12.34
C VAL A 84 -5.02 -6.99 13.02
N PRO A 85 -5.08 -7.16 14.34
CA PRO A 85 -4.13 -8.04 15.01
C PRO A 85 -4.42 -9.50 14.64
N GLY A 86 -3.37 -10.25 14.39
CA GLY A 86 -3.44 -11.67 14.09
C GLY A 86 -2.52 -12.47 14.99
N LEU A 87 -2.51 -13.77 14.81
CA LEU A 87 -1.66 -14.65 15.58
C LEU A 87 -0.23 -14.61 15.04
N GLY A 88 0.65 -13.95 15.78
CA GLY A 88 2.05 -13.80 15.38
C GLY A 88 2.28 -12.79 14.26
N GLU A 89 1.25 -12.02 13.87
CA GLU A 89 1.36 -11.02 12.82
C GLU A 89 0.30 -9.94 12.97
N THR A 90 0.51 -8.82 12.30
CA THR A 90 -0.46 -7.73 12.25
C THR A 90 -0.73 -7.41 10.78
N ILE A 91 -2.01 -7.30 10.43
CA ILE A 91 -2.42 -6.91 9.08
C ILE A 91 -2.75 -5.41 9.11
N VAL A 92 -2.22 -4.67 8.15
CA VAL A 92 -2.49 -3.24 8.02
C VAL A 92 -3.03 -2.98 6.63
N TYR A 93 -4.22 -2.36 6.56
CA TYR A 93 -4.77 -1.84 5.32
C TYR A 93 -4.57 -0.33 5.30
N ASN A 94 -3.84 0.17 4.33
CA ASN A 94 -3.71 1.62 4.14
C ASN A 94 -4.56 2.01 2.95
N ILE A 95 -5.43 2.99 3.14
CA ILE A 95 -6.48 3.36 2.19
C ILE A 95 -6.42 4.85 1.93
N GLY A 96 -6.59 5.22 0.67
CA GLY A 96 -6.63 6.61 0.27
C GLY A 96 -6.75 6.77 -1.23
N THR A 97 -6.16 7.83 -1.76
CA THR A 97 -6.15 8.11 -3.19
C THR A 97 -4.74 8.43 -3.67
N LEU A 98 -4.52 8.21 -4.96
CA LEU A 98 -3.29 8.58 -5.64
C LEU A 98 -3.49 9.91 -6.37
N TYR A 99 -2.43 10.71 -6.42
CA TYR A 99 -2.37 11.90 -7.23
C TYR A 99 -0.97 12.03 -7.82
N GLY A 100 -0.87 12.73 -8.93
CA GLY A 100 0.41 12.89 -9.62
C GLY A 100 0.25 13.35 -11.04
N GLU A 101 1.16 12.89 -11.90
CA GLU A 101 1.12 13.18 -13.33
C GLU A 101 1.38 11.89 -14.11
N TRP A 102 0.63 11.72 -15.19
CA TRP A 102 0.86 10.67 -16.17
C TRP A 102 2.16 10.94 -16.91
N PRO A 103 2.68 9.99 -17.69
CA PRO A 103 3.96 10.19 -18.40
C PRO A 103 3.99 11.41 -19.32
N ASP A 104 2.85 11.84 -19.87
CA ASP A 104 2.74 13.02 -20.72
C ASP A 104 2.62 14.33 -19.93
N GLY A 105 2.65 14.26 -18.61
CA GLY A 105 2.52 15.44 -17.73
C GLY A 105 1.09 15.81 -17.37
N THR A 106 0.09 15.09 -17.88
CA THR A 106 -1.31 15.35 -17.51
C THR A 106 -1.53 15.02 -16.03
N PRO A 107 -2.04 15.96 -15.22
CA PRO A 107 -2.26 15.71 -13.81
C PRO A 107 -3.46 14.77 -13.58
N PHE A 108 -3.40 14.01 -12.49
CA PHE A 108 -4.49 13.17 -12.05
C PHE A 108 -4.60 13.21 -10.53
N GLU A 109 -5.79 12.91 -10.02
CA GLU A 109 -6.05 12.75 -8.59
C GLU A 109 -7.28 11.88 -8.39
N GLY A 110 -7.47 11.41 -7.16
CA GLY A 110 -8.67 10.66 -6.81
C GLY A 110 -8.67 9.18 -7.21
N ASN A 111 -7.57 8.66 -7.72
CA ASN A 111 -7.46 7.23 -8.01
C ASN A 111 -7.43 6.48 -6.68
N ARG A 112 -8.47 5.73 -6.37
CA ARG A 112 -8.54 5.01 -5.10
C ARG A 112 -7.46 3.94 -5.04
N TYR A 113 -6.94 3.72 -3.84
CA TYR A 113 -6.04 2.59 -3.61
C TYR A 113 -6.33 1.91 -2.28
N VAL A 114 -6.00 0.63 -2.22
CA VAL A 114 -5.90 -0.15 -1.00
C VAL A 114 -4.59 -0.92 -1.06
N ASP A 115 -3.75 -0.72 -0.06
CA ASP A 115 -2.53 -1.49 0.12
C ASP A 115 -2.68 -2.31 1.38
N ARG A 116 -2.52 -3.62 1.27
CA ARG A 116 -2.61 -4.55 2.40
C ARG A 116 -1.21 -5.03 2.76
N PHE A 117 -0.87 -4.93 4.03
CA PHE A 117 0.45 -5.32 4.53
C PHE A 117 0.32 -6.38 5.61
N VAL A 118 1.23 -7.36 5.58
CA VAL A 118 1.43 -8.28 6.69
C VAL A 118 2.74 -7.92 7.36
N VAL A 119 2.68 -7.56 8.64
CA VAL A 119 3.84 -7.21 9.44
C VAL A 119 4.10 -8.32 10.45
N ARG A 120 5.30 -8.84 10.44
CA ARG A 120 5.71 -9.94 11.32
C ARG A 120 7.13 -9.68 11.82
N GLY A 121 7.33 -9.78 13.12
CA GLY A 121 8.66 -9.55 13.69
C GLY A 121 9.22 -8.16 13.40
N GLY A 122 8.35 -7.13 13.34
CA GLY A 122 8.78 -5.76 13.08
C GLY A 122 9.12 -5.45 11.62
N LYS A 123 8.79 -6.34 10.69
CA LYS A 123 9.08 -6.17 9.26
C LYS A 123 7.86 -6.48 8.42
N ILE A 124 7.73 -5.80 7.29
CA ILE A 124 6.71 -6.11 6.29
C ILE A 124 7.17 -7.35 5.54
N VAL A 125 6.37 -8.42 5.61
CA VAL A 125 6.69 -9.69 4.92
C VAL A 125 5.86 -9.87 3.65
N GLN A 126 4.72 -9.18 3.55
CA GLN A 126 3.84 -9.26 2.39
C GLN A 126 3.15 -7.92 2.17
N MET A 127 2.99 -7.57 0.90
CA MET A 127 2.26 -6.38 0.49
C MET A 127 1.44 -6.71 -0.75
N ASP A 128 0.17 -6.35 -0.72
CA ASP A 128 -0.74 -6.53 -1.85
C ASP A 128 -1.31 -5.17 -2.21
N VAL A 129 -1.32 -4.84 -3.50
CA VAL A 129 -1.64 -3.50 -4.00
C VAL A 129 -2.79 -3.54 -4.99
N TRP A 130 -3.81 -2.73 -4.75
CA TRP A 130 -4.93 -2.50 -5.67
C TRP A 130 -5.15 -1.00 -5.82
N ASN A 131 -5.36 -0.57 -7.05
CA ASN A 131 -5.75 0.82 -7.28
C ASN A 131 -6.47 1.00 -8.62
N ASP A 132 -7.07 2.18 -8.79
CA ASP A 132 -7.91 2.52 -9.94
C ASP A 132 -7.12 3.08 -11.14
N SER A 133 -5.79 3.10 -11.09
CA SER A 133 -5.02 3.78 -12.16
C SER A 133 -5.26 3.22 -13.54
N ALA A 134 -5.27 1.90 -13.69
CA ALA A 134 -5.54 1.28 -15.00
C ALA A 134 -6.94 1.61 -15.49
N GLU A 135 -7.94 1.60 -14.60
CA GLU A 135 -9.31 1.97 -14.92
C GLU A 135 -9.39 3.40 -15.46
N ARG A 136 -8.66 4.32 -14.83
CA ARG A 136 -8.61 5.73 -15.26
C ARG A 136 -8.01 5.88 -16.65
N ILE A 137 -6.96 5.11 -16.94
CA ILE A 137 -6.32 5.12 -18.26
C ILE A 137 -7.26 4.56 -19.32
N LEU A 138 -7.94 3.45 -19.03
CA LEU A 138 -8.90 2.84 -19.95
C LEU A 138 -10.04 3.80 -20.27
N THR A 139 -10.58 4.45 -19.25
CA THR A 139 -11.64 5.46 -19.42
C THR A 139 -11.18 6.62 -20.30
N SER A 140 -9.95 7.11 -20.07
CA SER A 140 -9.39 8.22 -20.86
C SER A 140 -9.22 7.85 -22.33
N ARG A 141 -9.12 6.57 -22.65
CA ARG A 141 -9.03 6.05 -24.02
C ARG A 141 -10.38 5.67 -24.62
N GLY A 142 -11.47 5.96 -23.90
CA GLY A 142 -12.81 5.62 -24.35
C GLY A 142 -13.15 4.14 -24.22
N ILE A 143 -12.37 3.37 -23.46
CA ILE A 143 -12.64 1.97 -23.20
C ILE A 143 -13.40 1.90 -21.87
N GLU A 144 -14.68 1.56 -21.95
CA GLU A 144 -15.53 1.42 -20.79
C GLU A 144 -15.82 -0.04 -20.50
N ALA A 145 -15.98 -0.33 -19.22
CA ALA A 145 -16.32 -1.67 -18.79
C ALA A 145 -17.79 -1.99 -19.10
#